data_6028372b009a4866c4169714b2d0f2d3
#
_entry.id   6028372b009a4866c4169714b2d0f2d3
#
_cell.length_a   1.000
_cell.length_b   1.000
_cell.length_c   1.000
_cell.angle_alpha   90.00
_cell.angle_beta   90.00
_cell.angle_gamma   90.00
#
_symmetry.space_group_name_H-M   'P 1'
#
loop_
_entity.id
_entity.type
_entity.pdbx_description
1 polymer ?
#
loop_
_entity_poly.entity_id
_entity_poly.type
_entity_poly.pdbx_seq_one_letter_code
_entity_poly.pdbx_strand_id
1 'polypeptide(L)'
;MFYIADRKTLSVKVQAPFVMAEIRALRSSIFKNTMEVQQALSVAAVVEQKYDLTRADLFLPVLDTFCAILDPLSGTLLRGTLRRVGNEIFPALISVLGIPPANVKVAMGLKEPPDLIRAICGYYSQCVIGPEAGGLTPVVTQGGVSVTDTSMMPCQLQMGVFVGAGTMTGMFRDSSLVEKRCRAKGDSACVYEFTFSY
;
A
#
# COMPACT_ATOMS: atom_id res chain seq x y z
N MET A 1 -11.28 10.42 -0.49
CA MET A 1 -12.17 9.93 -1.57
C MET A 1 -11.35 9.04 -2.46
N PHE A 2 -11.73 7.76 -2.61
CA PHE A 2 -11.09 6.89 -3.58
C PHE A 2 -11.39 7.40 -4.97
N TYR A 3 -10.41 7.32 -5.88
CA TYR A 3 -10.47 7.89 -7.23
C TYR A 3 -11.36 7.10 -8.20
N ILE A 4 -12.18 6.21 -7.71
CA ILE A 4 -13.05 5.35 -8.51
C ILE A 4 -14.45 5.91 -8.50
N ALA A 5 -14.91 6.40 -9.65
CA ALA A 5 -16.18 7.10 -9.79
C ALA A 5 -17.40 6.18 -9.59
N ASP A 6 -17.29 4.91 -9.94
CA ASP A 6 -18.37 3.91 -9.76
C ASP A 6 -17.84 2.63 -9.11
N ARG A 7 -17.96 2.56 -7.78
CA ARG A 7 -17.48 1.41 -7.00
C ARG A 7 -18.35 0.17 -7.10
N LYS A 8 -19.61 0.32 -7.53
CA LYS A 8 -20.58 -0.78 -7.53
C LYS A 8 -20.30 -1.83 -8.60
N THR A 9 -19.49 -1.48 -9.59
CA THR A 9 -19.16 -2.36 -10.73
C THR A 9 -17.76 -2.99 -10.66
N LEU A 10 -16.99 -2.74 -9.59
CA LEU A 10 -15.64 -3.26 -9.49
C LEU A 10 -15.62 -4.79 -9.35
N SER A 11 -14.95 -5.45 -10.30
CA SER A 11 -14.65 -6.88 -10.26
C SER A 11 -13.24 -7.20 -9.71
N VAL A 12 -12.66 -6.25 -8.99
CA VAL A 12 -11.30 -6.36 -8.43
C VAL A 12 -11.32 -7.20 -7.15
N LYS A 13 -10.31 -8.07 -7.04
CA LYS A 13 -10.07 -8.90 -5.86
C LYS A 13 -8.71 -8.57 -5.26
N VAL A 14 -8.60 -8.73 -3.95
CA VAL A 14 -7.38 -8.52 -3.18
C VAL A 14 -7.01 -9.77 -2.40
N GLN A 15 -5.73 -10.08 -2.35
CA GLN A 15 -5.21 -11.24 -1.62
C GLN A 15 -5.29 -11.07 -0.12
N ALA A 16 -5.72 -12.09 0.62
CA ALA A 16 -5.94 -12.05 2.07
C ALA A 16 -4.73 -11.57 2.89
N PRO A 17 -3.47 -12.00 2.63
CA PRO A 17 -2.31 -11.46 3.34
C PRO A 17 -2.14 -9.96 3.21
N PHE A 18 -2.55 -9.37 2.08
CA PHE A 18 -2.49 -7.93 1.86
C PHE A 18 -3.50 -7.20 2.75
N VAL A 19 -4.75 -7.71 2.84
CA VAL A 19 -5.78 -7.18 3.75
C VAL A 19 -5.36 -7.34 5.22
N MET A 20 -4.78 -8.49 5.57
CA MET A 20 -4.25 -8.72 6.93
C MET A 20 -3.14 -7.72 7.28
N ALA A 21 -2.24 -7.41 6.35
CA ALA A 21 -1.18 -6.42 6.57
C ALA A 21 -1.77 -5.02 6.81
N GLU A 22 -2.80 -4.64 6.06
CA GLU A 22 -3.53 -3.38 6.26
C GLU A 22 -4.15 -3.30 7.66
N ILE A 23 -4.87 -4.33 8.09
CA ILE A 23 -5.49 -4.38 9.42
C ILE A 23 -4.43 -4.30 10.52
N ARG A 24 -3.30 -5.00 10.39
CA ARG A 24 -2.19 -4.92 11.34
C ARG A 24 -1.58 -3.52 11.38
N ALA A 25 -1.40 -2.88 10.22
CA ALA A 25 -0.90 -1.52 10.13
C ALA A 25 -1.82 -0.52 10.87
N LEU A 26 -3.14 -0.64 10.71
CA LEU A 26 -4.11 0.17 11.44
C LEU A 26 -4.01 -0.04 12.96
N ARG A 27 -3.88 -1.27 13.42
CA ARG A 27 -3.75 -1.60 14.84
C ARG A 27 -2.46 -1.11 15.48
N SER A 28 -1.37 -1.08 14.73
CA SER A 28 -0.07 -0.56 15.19
C SER A 28 0.04 0.95 15.09
N SER A 29 -0.84 1.60 14.31
CA SER A 29 -0.81 3.03 14.08
C SER A 29 -0.90 3.84 15.38
N ILE A 30 -0.08 4.89 15.48
CA ILE A 30 -0.14 5.87 16.58
C ILE A 30 -1.49 6.61 16.62
N PHE A 31 -2.25 6.57 15.53
CA PHE A 31 -3.60 7.17 15.40
C PHE A 31 -4.74 6.20 15.69
N LYS A 32 -4.44 5.01 16.19
CA LYS A 32 -5.45 3.97 16.45
C LYS A 32 -6.64 4.42 17.31
N ASN A 33 -6.49 5.49 18.09
CA ASN A 33 -7.54 6.05 18.94
C ASN A 33 -8.35 7.18 18.26
N THR A 34 -8.05 7.58 17.03
CA THR A 34 -8.89 8.53 16.30
C THR A 34 -10.19 7.86 15.85
N MET A 35 -11.25 8.66 15.72
CA MET A 35 -12.57 8.16 15.34
C MET A 35 -12.53 7.40 14.00
N GLU A 36 -11.82 7.94 13.04
CA GLU A 36 -11.69 7.37 11.69
C GLU A 36 -10.97 6.01 11.70
N VAL A 37 -9.88 5.90 12.48
CA VAL A 37 -9.16 4.62 12.62
C VAL A 37 -9.99 3.61 13.40
N GLN A 38 -10.77 4.04 14.40
CA GLN A 38 -11.70 3.16 15.10
C GLN A 38 -12.84 2.66 14.19
N GLN A 39 -13.37 3.52 13.32
CA GLN A 39 -14.33 3.10 12.30
C GLN A 39 -13.71 2.09 11.32
N ALA A 40 -12.50 2.34 10.83
CA ALA A 40 -11.76 1.41 9.98
C ALA A 40 -11.54 0.04 10.67
N LEU A 41 -11.16 0.04 11.95
CA LEU A 41 -10.99 -1.17 12.74
C LEU A 41 -12.30 -1.93 12.99
N SER A 42 -13.43 -1.21 13.12
CA SER A 42 -14.74 -1.84 13.23
C SER A 42 -15.12 -2.58 11.94
N VAL A 43 -14.86 -1.98 10.78
CA VAL A 43 -15.05 -2.66 9.49
C VAL A 43 -14.09 -3.85 9.36
N ALA A 44 -12.83 -3.68 9.76
CA ALA A 44 -11.84 -4.77 9.76
C ALA A 44 -12.27 -5.97 10.61
N ALA A 45 -12.88 -5.74 11.77
CA ALA A 45 -13.40 -6.81 12.63
C ALA A 45 -14.51 -7.62 11.93
N VAL A 46 -15.38 -6.98 11.16
CA VAL A 46 -16.40 -7.67 10.34
C VAL A 46 -15.75 -8.50 9.24
N VAL A 47 -14.73 -7.96 8.59
CA VAL A 47 -13.97 -8.69 7.55
C VAL A 47 -13.28 -9.92 8.13
N GLU A 48 -12.62 -9.80 9.30
CA GLU A 48 -11.98 -10.92 9.98
C GLU A 48 -12.97 -12.01 10.41
N GLN A 49 -14.19 -11.65 10.79
CA GLN A 49 -15.25 -12.63 11.11
C GLN A 49 -15.78 -13.35 9.87
N LYS A 50 -15.82 -12.66 8.73
CA LYS A 50 -16.38 -13.18 7.47
C LYS A 50 -15.40 -14.06 6.71
N TYR A 51 -14.10 -13.77 6.78
CA TYR A 51 -13.08 -14.40 5.94
C TYR A 51 -11.90 -14.94 6.78
N ASP A 52 -11.32 -16.04 6.32
CA ASP A 52 -10.07 -16.58 6.87
C ASP A 52 -8.87 -15.89 6.22
N LEU A 53 -8.38 -14.81 6.83
CA LEU A 53 -7.27 -14.01 6.32
C LEU A 53 -5.90 -14.70 6.45
N THR A 54 -5.81 -15.89 7.07
CA THR A 54 -4.55 -16.65 7.16
C THR A 54 -4.23 -17.39 5.86
N ARG A 55 -5.18 -17.49 4.96
CA ARG A 55 -5.07 -18.20 3.68
C ARG A 55 -4.46 -17.32 2.59
N ALA A 56 -3.21 -17.59 2.23
CA ALA A 56 -2.51 -16.84 1.19
C ALA A 56 -3.11 -17.02 -0.23
N ASP A 57 -3.88 -18.08 -0.45
CA ASP A 57 -4.55 -18.39 -1.71
C ASP A 57 -5.94 -17.75 -1.86
N LEU A 58 -6.45 -17.12 -0.77
CA LEU A 58 -7.77 -16.53 -0.76
C LEU A 58 -7.75 -15.11 -1.35
N PHE A 59 -8.56 -14.91 -2.40
CA PHE A 59 -8.83 -13.59 -2.97
C PHE A 59 -10.21 -13.09 -2.56
N LEU A 60 -10.26 -11.88 -2.02
CA LEU A 60 -11.45 -11.24 -1.45
C LEU A 60 -11.93 -10.11 -2.36
N PRO A 61 -13.24 -9.85 -2.45
CA PRO A 61 -13.75 -8.67 -3.14
C PRO A 61 -13.19 -7.39 -2.51
N VAL A 62 -12.58 -6.54 -3.32
CA VAL A 62 -11.91 -5.32 -2.85
C VAL A 62 -12.85 -4.37 -2.12
N LEU A 63 -14.09 -4.22 -2.62
CA LEU A 63 -15.08 -3.35 -1.97
C LEU A 63 -15.52 -3.85 -0.61
N ASP A 64 -15.60 -5.16 -0.44
CA ASP A 64 -16.03 -5.74 0.82
C ASP A 64 -14.96 -5.64 1.91
N THR A 65 -13.70 -5.48 1.50
CA THR A 65 -12.55 -5.55 2.40
C THR A 65 -11.69 -4.29 2.36
N PHE A 66 -10.76 -4.23 1.44
CA PHE A 66 -9.71 -3.22 1.37
C PHE A 66 -10.24 -1.79 1.28
N CYS A 67 -11.09 -1.48 0.29
CA CYS A 67 -11.64 -0.14 0.14
C CYS A 67 -12.57 0.23 1.31
N ALA A 68 -13.38 -0.72 1.81
CA ALA A 68 -14.30 -0.48 2.93
C ALA A 68 -13.53 -0.12 4.21
N ILE A 69 -12.41 -0.79 4.48
CA ILE A 69 -11.55 -0.49 5.64
C ILE A 69 -10.92 0.90 5.50
N LEU A 70 -10.48 1.30 4.30
CA LEU A 70 -9.80 2.59 4.09
C LEU A 70 -10.76 3.77 3.93
N ASP A 71 -12.04 3.54 3.63
CA ASP A 71 -13.01 4.62 3.41
C ASP A 71 -13.10 5.63 4.55
N PRO A 72 -13.17 5.23 5.83
CA PRO A 72 -13.18 6.16 6.95
C PRO A 72 -11.95 7.08 6.98
N LEU A 73 -10.80 6.62 6.43
CA LEU A 73 -9.53 7.34 6.41
C LEU A 73 -9.38 8.26 5.19
N SER A 74 -10.34 8.29 4.26
CA SER A 74 -10.20 8.99 2.97
C SER A 74 -10.58 10.48 2.98
N GLY A 75 -10.94 11.04 4.12
CA GLY A 75 -11.28 12.46 4.28
C GLY A 75 -10.08 13.41 4.07
N THR A 76 -10.36 14.66 3.73
CA THR A 76 -9.36 15.67 3.34
C THR A 76 -8.32 16.01 4.42
N LEU A 77 -8.66 15.82 5.69
CA LEU A 77 -7.75 16.06 6.82
C LEU A 77 -6.75 14.92 7.06
N LEU A 78 -6.83 13.82 6.33
CA LEU A 78 -6.19 12.55 6.70
C LEU A 78 -5.05 12.11 5.78
N ARG A 79 -4.57 12.97 4.87
CA ARG A 79 -3.42 12.64 4.00
C ARG A 79 -2.20 12.16 4.81
N GLY A 80 -1.89 12.85 5.91
CA GLY A 80 -0.80 12.48 6.80
C GLY A 80 -1.06 11.14 7.51
N THR A 81 -2.29 10.87 7.90
CA THR A 81 -2.69 9.60 8.52
C THR A 81 -2.57 8.45 7.54
N LEU A 82 -3.08 8.61 6.30
CA LEU A 82 -2.93 7.59 5.25
C LEU A 82 -1.47 7.27 4.98
N ARG A 83 -0.61 8.29 4.87
CA ARG A 83 0.84 8.09 4.67
C ARG A 83 1.48 7.31 5.81
N ARG A 84 1.10 7.62 7.06
CA ARG A 84 1.63 6.93 8.25
C ARG A 84 1.11 5.50 8.37
N VAL A 85 -0.18 5.26 8.09
CA VAL A 85 -0.71 3.90 7.98
C VAL A 85 0.02 3.13 6.89
N GLY A 86 0.25 3.74 5.73
CA GLY A 86 1.03 3.17 4.64
C GLY A 86 2.43 2.75 5.07
N ASN A 87 3.14 3.55 5.88
CA ASN A 87 4.46 3.21 6.41
C ASN A 87 4.47 1.89 7.20
N GLU A 88 3.37 1.55 7.84
CA GLU A 88 3.24 0.33 8.64
C GLU A 88 2.80 -0.89 7.80
N ILE A 89 2.25 -0.69 6.58
CA ILE A 89 1.74 -1.79 5.76
C ILE A 89 2.86 -2.74 5.34
N PHE A 90 3.99 -2.22 4.83
CA PHE A 90 5.08 -3.10 4.40
C PHE A 90 5.69 -3.90 5.56
N PRO A 91 6.05 -3.30 6.72
CA PRO A 91 6.47 -4.07 7.90
C PRO A 91 5.44 -5.12 8.34
N ALA A 92 4.15 -4.75 8.34
CA ALA A 92 3.07 -5.67 8.69
C ALA A 92 2.98 -6.83 7.69
N LEU A 93 3.12 -6.56 6.39
CA LEU A 93 3.14 -7.59 5.35
C LEU A 93 4.29 -8.57 5.52
N ILE A 94 5.49 -8.08 5.75
CA ILE A 94 6.68 -8.91 6.01
C ILE A 94 6.44 -9.82 7.24
N SER A 95 5.81 -9.28 8.28
CA SER A 95 5.40 -10.07 9.46
C SER A 95 4.34 -11.13 9.13
N VAL A 96 3.34 -10.80 8.29
CA VAL A 96 2.31 -11.77 7.83
C VAL A 96 2.94 -12.90 7.04
N LEU A 97 3.94 -12.60 6.20
CA LEU A 97 4.67 -13.58 5.40
C LEU A 97 5.69 -14.40 6.21
N GLY A 98 5.84 -14.11 7.51
CA GLY A 98 6.77 -14.83 8.38
C GLY A 98 8.24 -14.55 8.07
N ILE A 99 8.56 -13.46 7.40
CA ILE A 99 9.94 -13.08 7.06
C ILE A 99 10.53 -12.27 8.21
N PRO A 100 11.63 -12.72 8.84
CA PRO A 100 12.32 -11.91 9.84
C PRO A 100 12.83 -10.58 9.23
N PRO A 101 12.66 -9.43 9.91
CA PRO A 101 13.08 -8.13 9.37
C PRO A 101 14.53 -8.08 8.87
N ALA A 102 15.45 -8.72 9.58
CA ALA A 102 16.86 -8.80 9.19
C ALA A 102 17.10 -9.56 7.87
N ASN A 103 16.16 -10.43 7.48
CA ASN A 103 16.29 -11.29 6.30
C ASN A 103 15.54 -10.77 5.07
N VAL A 104 14.83 -9.65 5.17
CA VAL A 104 13.97 -9.12 4.09
C VAL A 104 14.75 -8.95 2.78
N LYS A 105 15.94 -8.35 2.84
CA LYS A 105 16.77 -8.16 1.64
C LYS A 105 17.11 -9.49 0.95
N VAL A 106 17.52 -10.46 1.73
CA VAL A 106 17.90 -11.80 1.21
C VAL A 106 16.68 -12.54 0.70
N ALA A 107 15.61 -12.58 1.48
CA ALA A 107 14.38 -13.30 1.12
C ALA A 107 13.73 -12.77 -0.17
N MET A 108 13.85 -11.45 -0.41
CA MET A 108 13.30 -10.79 -1.59
C MET A 108 14.34 -10.59 -2.71
N GLY A 109 15.58 -11.03 -2.54
CA GLY A 109 16.64 -10.87 -3.53
C GLY A 109 17.07 -9.43 -3.81
N LEU A 110 16.90 -8.53 -2.82
CA LEU A 110 17.13 -7.09 -2.99
C LEU A 110 18.64 -6.77 -2.87
N LYS A 111 19.19 -6.16 -3.90
CA LYS A 111 20.59 -5.70 -3.93
C LYS A 111 20.67 -4.18 -3.83
N GLU A 112 19.82 -3.48 -4.57
CA GLU A 112 19.83 -2.02 -4.72
C GLU A 112 18.43 -1.44 -4.50
N PRO A 113 18.30 -0.13 -4.21
CA PRO A 113 17.01 0.53 -4.02
C PRO A 113 15.99 0.32 -5.17
N PRO A 114 16.38 0.31 -6.46
CA PRO A 114 15.47 -0.01 -7.55
C PRO A 114 14.84 -1.40 -7.47
N ASP A 115 15.54 -2.38 -6.91
CA ASP A 115 14.99 -3.74 -6.75
C ASP A 115 13.82 -3.76 -5.78
N LEU A 116 13.93 -3.02 -4.66
CA LEU A 116 12.84 -2.89 -3.69
C LEU A 116 11.60 -2.27 -4.33
N ILE A 117 11.78 -1.20 -5.11
CA ILE A 117 10.67 -0.53 -5.78
C ILE A 117 10.00 -1.47 -6.78
N ARG A 118 10.78 -2.20 -7.60
CA ARG A 118 10.25 -3.21 -8.52
C ARG A 118 9.50 -4.32 -7.78
N ALA A 119 10.06 -4.80 -6.65
CA ALA A 119 9.43 -5.84 -5.85
C ALA A 119 8.07 -5.39 -5.29
N ILE A 120 7.96 -4.16 -4.77
CA ILE A 120 6.70 -3.59 -4.29
C ILE A 120 5.68 -3.49 -5.44
N CYS A 121 6.10 -2.96 -6.59
CA CYS A 121 5.24 -2.82 -7.76
C CYS A 121 4.75 -4.19 -8.27
N GLY A 122 5.65 -5.16 -8.36
CA GLY A 122 5.32 -6.54 -8.75
C GLY A 122 4.39 -7.23 -7.76
N TYR A 123 4.62 -7.04 -6.46
CA TYR A 123 3.77 -7.60 -5.42
C TYR A 123 2.34 -7.02 -5.48
N TYR A 124 2.19 -5.71 -5.69
CA TYR A 124 0.86 -5.12 -5.90
C TYR A 124 0.11 -5.83 -7.02
N SER A 125 0.74 -6.02 -8.18
CA SER A 125 0.12 -6.68 -9.34
C SER A 125 -0.25 -8.14 -9.10
N GLN A 126 0.42 -8.81 -8.17
CA GLN A 126 0.08 -10.18 -7.75
C GLN A 126 -1.07 -10.21 -6.74
N CYS A 127 -1.15 -9.20 -5.88
CA CYS A 127 -2.12 -9.17 -4.78
C CYS A 127 -3.44 -8.49 -5.13
N VAL A 128 -3.49 -7.62 -6.14
CA VAL A 128 -4.68 -6.89 -6.55
C VAL A 128 -4.94 -7.20 -8.02
N ILE A 129 -5.99 -7.98 -8.29
CA ILE A 129 -6.31 -8.50 -9.61
C ILE A 129 -7.70 -8.09 -10.07
N GLY A 130 -7.83 -7.79 -11.34
CA GLY A 130 -9.10 -7.41 -11.98
C GLY A 130 -8.90 -6.28 -12.99
N PRO A 131 -9.88 -6.02 -13.86
CA PRO A 131 -9.74 -5.03 -14.94
C PRO A 131 -9.53 -3.61 -14.40
N GLU A 132 -10.08 -3.26 -13.24
CA GLU A 132 -10.00 -1.93 -12.65
C GLU A 132 -8.89 -1.82 -11.59
N ALA A 133 -8.09 -2.86 -11.38
CA ALA A 133 -7.03 -2.87 -10.36
C ALA A 133 -5.99 -1.75 -10.57
N GLY A 134 -5.81 -1.33 -11.84
CA GLY A 134 -4.72 -0.44 -12.19
C GLY A 134 -3.36 -1.08 -11.92
N GLY A 135 -2.32 -0.27 -11.74
CA GLY A 135 -1.00 -0.83 -11.50
C GLY A 135 0.03 0.21 -11.09
N LEU A 136 1.20 -0.30 -10.77
CA LEU A 136 2.41 0.46 -10.45
C LEU A 136 3.46 0.10 -11.49
N THR A 137 3.85 1.08 -12.32
CA THR A 137 4.82 0.88 -13.41
C THR A 137 6.13 1.58 -13.08
N PRO A 138 7.18 0.86 -12.65
CA PRO A 138 8.47 1.43 -12.35
C PRO A 138 9.33 1.57 -13.62
N VAL A 139 9.99 2.72 -13.76
CA VAL A 139 10.98 2.99 -14.81
C VAL A 139 12.26 3.48 -14.17
N VAL A 140 13.37 2.78 -14.40
CA VAL A 140 14.68 3.19 -13.90
C VAL A 140 15.16 4.38 -14.73
N THR A 141 15.63 5.42 -14.05
CA THR A 141 16.17 6.65 -14.62
C THR A 141 17.63 6.83 -14.21
N GLN A 142 18.32 7.81 -14.79
CA GLN A 142 19.68 8.16 -14.38
C GLN A 142 19.65 8.75 -12.95
N GLY A 143 20.01 7.94 -11.96
CA GLY A 143 20.06 8.35 -10.54
C GLY A 143 18.81 8.03 -9.73
N GLY A 144 17.86 7.25 -10.26
CA GLY A 144 16.66 6.92 -9.52
C GLY A 144 15.65 5.98 -10.19
N VAL A 145 14.42 6.06 -9.72
CA VAL A 145 13.29 5.35 -10.31
C VAL A 145 12.09 6.29 -10.37
N SER A 146 11.39 6.31 -11.48
CA SER A 146 10.06 6.92 -11.61
C SER A 146 8.98 5.83 -11.58
N VAL A 147 7.96 5.99 -10.75
CA VAL A 147 6.82 5.07 -10.68
C VAL A 147 5.56 5.79 -11.12
N THR A 148 4.93 5.30 -12.19
CA THR A 148 3.58 5.72 -12.58
C THR A 148 2.57 4.83 -11.85
N ASP A 149 1.68 5.46 -11.06
CA ASP A 149 0.67 4.79 -10.25
C ASP A 149 -0.73 5.08 -10.79
N THR A 150 -1.35 4.07 -11.37
CA THR A 150 -2.77 4.02 -11.74
C THR A 150 -3.56 3.09 -10.83
N SER A 151 -2.93 2.59 -9.76
CA SER A 151 -3.55 1.65 -8.81
C SER A 151 -4.79 2.26 -8.15
N MET A 152 -5.64 1.42 -7.61
CA MET A 152 -6.80 1.89 -6.85
C MET A 152 -6.47 2.39 -5.43
N MET A 153 -5.21 2.29 -5.00
CA MET A 153 -4.77 2.77 -3.69
C MET A 153 -4.77 4.30 -3.61
N PRO A 154 -5.11 4.89 -2.45
CA PRO A 154 -4.88 6.32 -2.22
C PRO A 154 -3.40 6.67 -2.32
N CYS A 155 -3.04 7.73 -3.07
CA CYS A 155 -1.64 8.09 -3.33
C CYS A 155 -0.81 8.27 -2.05
N GLN A 156 -1.37 8.86 -1.00
CA GLN A 156 -0.63 9.04 0.26
C GLN A 156 -0.40 7.71 1.00
N LEU A 157 -1.33 6.76 0.91
CA LEU A 157 -1.12 5.41 1.44
C LEU A 157 0.00 4.72 0.66
N GLN A 158 -0.05 4.75 -0.67
CA GLN A 158 0.98 4.15 -1.54
C GLN A 158 2.37 4.74 -1.29
N MET A 159 2.47 6.08 -1.16
CA MET A 159 3.73 6.72 -0.76
C MET A 159 4.23 6.21 0.59
N GLY A 160 3.33 6.03 1.55
CA GLY A 160 3.66 5.45 2.85
C GLY A 160 4.23 4.03 2.71
N VAL A 161 3.62 3.17 1.90
CA VAL A 161 4.13 1.80 1.66
C VAL A 161 5.58 1.82 1.15
N PHE A 162 5.89 2.68 0.19
CA PHE A 162 7.27 2.83 -0.29
C PHE A 162 8.23 3.29 0.82
N VAL A 163 7.84 4.33 1.57
CA VAL A 163 8.70 4.87 2.64
C VAL A 163 8.91 3.84 3.75
N GLY A 164 7.86 3.13 4.16
CA GLY A 164 7.97 2.06 5.16
C GLY A 164 8.91 0.95 4.73
N ALA A 165 8.83 0.54 3.46
CA ALA A 165 9.71 -0.46 2.88
C ALA A 165 11.18 0.03 2.82
N GLY A 166 11.40 1.26 2.34
CA GLY A 166 12.73 1.86 2.28
C GLY A 166 13.39 1.98 3.66
N THR A 167 12.62 2.43 4.64
CA THR A 167 13.07 2.59 6.04
C THR A 167 13.39 1.22 6.66
N MET A 168 12.51 0.24 6.52
CA MET A 168 12.70 -1.10 7.08
C MET A 168 13.93 -1.80 6.50
N THR A 169 14.15 -1.66 5.20
CA THR A 169 15.30 -2.26 4.52
C THR A 169 16.57 -1.41 4.62
N GLY A 170 16.48 -0.15 5.03
CA GLY A 170 17.58 0.80 5.02
C GLY A 170 18.07 1.18 3.62
N MET A 171 17.25 0.95 2.58
CA MET A 171 17.63 1.22 1.19
C MET A 171 17.43 2.68 0.78
N PHE A 172 16.39 3.34 1.29
CA PHE A 172 16.15 4.77 1.09
C PHE A 172 15.30 5.35 2.22
N ARG A 173 15.17 6.68 2.25
CA ARG A 173 14.42 7.43 3.25
C ARG A 173 13.29 8.21 2.61
N ASP A 174 12.41 8.79 3.43
CA ASP A 174 11.29 9.64 2.98
C ASP A 174 11.75 10.79 2.08
N SER A 175 12.89 11.41 2.39
CA SER A 175 13.48 12.49 1.58
C SER A 175 13.87 12.09 0.15
N SER A 176 13.99 10.80 -0.12
CA SER A 176 14.29 10.27 -1.45
C SER A 176 13.06 10.20 -2.37
N LEU A 177 11.84 10.42 -1.84
CA LEU A 177 10.58 10.24 -2.55
C LEU A 177 9.84 11.56 -2.73
N VAL A 178 9.55 11.93 -3.97
CA VAL A 178 8.78 13.14 -4.34
C VAL A 178 7.58 12.76 -5.21
N GLU A 179 6.38 13.25 -4.83
CA GLU A 179 5.18 13.17 -5.68
C GLU A 179 5.22 14.29 -6.73
N LYS A 180 5.38 13.95 -8.00
CA LYS A 180 5.40 14.89 -9.14
C LYS A 180 4.02 15.17 -9.70
N ARG A 181 3.17 14.15 -9.76
CA ARG A 181 1.77 14.22 -10.20
C ARG A 181 0.88 13.49 -9.21
N CYS A 182 -0.37 13.91 -9.10
CA CYS A 182 -1.32 13.31 -8.16
C CYS A 182 -2.74 13.33 -8.70
N ARG A 183 -3.35 12.16 -8.82
CA ARG A 183 -4.77 12.03 -9.22
C ARG A 183 -5.72 12.82 -8.31
N ALA A 184 -5.38 12.99 -7.04
CA ALA A 184 -6.16 13.85 -6.12
C ALA A 184 -6.13 15.34 -6.53
N LYS A 185 -5.21 15.73 -7.40
CA LYS A 185 -5.06 17.08 -7.93
C LYS A 185 -5.60 17.21 -9.36
N GLY A 186 -6.18 16.14 -9.91
CA GLY A 186 -6.76 16.13 -11.26
C GLY A 186 -5.90 15.49 -12.34
N ASP A 187 -4.70 14.99 -12.01
CA ASP A 187 -3.88 14.25 -12.98
C ASP A 187 -4.50 12.87 -13.30
N SER A 188 -4.18 12.29 -14.45
CA SER A 188 -4.64 10.96 -14.86
C SER A 188 -3.99 9.82 -14.08
N ALA A 189 -2.79 10.04 -13.55
CA ALA A 189 -2.03 9.11 -12.72
C ALA A 189 -1.23 9.85 -11.66
N CYS A 190 -0.88 9.16 -10.57
CA CYS A 190 0.16 9.67 -9.68
C CYS A 190 1.54 9.32 -10.26
N VAL A 191 2.53 10.17 -10.05
CA VAL A 191 3.92 9.90 -10.45
C VAL A 191 4.81 10.18 -9.26
N TYR A 192 5.55 9.15 -8.85
CA TYR A 192 6.51 9.21 -7.76
C TYR A 192 7.93 9.14 -8.31
N GLU A 193 8.79 10.07 -7.91
CA GLU A 193 10.21 10.03 -8.25
C GLU A 193 11.05 9.70 -7.01
N PHE A 194 11.89 8.71 -7.16
CA PHE A 194 12.86 8.28 -6.16
C PHE A 194 14.25 8.69 -6.62
N THR A 195 14.99 9.38 -5.76
CA THR A 195 16.39 9.76 -6.00
C THR A 195 17.27 9.05 -4.99
N PHE A 196 18.35 8.42 -5.46
CA PHE A 196 19.30 7.70 -4.62
C PHE A 196 20.66 8.37 -4.69
N SER A 197 21.26 8.64 -3.52
CA SER A 197 22.65 9.02 -3.39
C SER A 197 23.47 7.74 -3.20
N TYR A 198 24.31 7.42 -4.16
CA TYR A 198 25.26 6.31 -4.09
C TYR A 198 26.54 6.75 -3.40
#